data_712ca435a94b809dada2ade218fb1139
#
_entry.id   712ca435a94b809dada2ade218fb1139
#
_cell.length_a   1.000
_cell.length_b   1.000
_cell.length_c   1.000
_cell.angle_alpha   90.00
_cell.angle_beta   90.00
_cell.angle_gamma   90.00
#
_symmetry.space_group_name_H-M   'P 1'
#
loop_
_entity.id
_entity.type
_entity.pdbx_description
1 polymer ?
#
loop_
_entity_poly.entity_id
_entity_poly.type
_entity_poly.pdbx_seq_one_letter_code
_entity_poly.pdbx_strand_id
1 'polypeptide(L)'
;CGKPLKHDDKQRMLRCDCCKNMVFPKICPAVIVAVTDKDRILLTKYAGRTYRNYALIAGFTEIGETTEETVSREVMEEVGVKVKNITYYKSQPWGLSGCELDGDDTITLEEDELSVGTWVKADDIDVIDDHISLTREMIEKFRSEHVSHN
;
A
#
# COMPACT_ATOMS: atom_id res chain seq x y z
N CYS A 1 18.43 30.35 -8.03
CA CYS A 1 18.80 31.79 -8.12
C CYS A 1 17.98 32.67 -7.19
N GLY A 2 17.10 32.13 -6.37
CA GLY A 2 16.25 32.84 -5.40
C GLY A 2 15.14 33.71 -6.01
N LYS A 3 14.96 33.69 -7.33
CA LYS A 3 13.86 34.43 -7.98
C LYS A 3 12.56 33.61 -7.92
N PRO A 4 11.37 34.26 -7.82
CA PRO A 4 10.09 33.58 -7.82
C PRO A 4 9.87 32.82 -9.13
N LEU A 5 9.18 31.68 -9.02
CA LEU A 5 8.72 30.90 -10.15
C LEU A 5 7.33 31.38 -10.58
N LYS A 6 7.03 31.24 -11.88
CA LYS A 6 5.72 31.55 -12.47
C LYS A 6 5.14 30.31 -13.14
N HIS A 7 3.81 30.25 -13.24
CA HIS A 7 3.14 29.24 -14.05
C HIS A 7 3.54 29.35 -15.52
N ASP A 8 3.81 28.21 -16.14
CA ASP A 8 4.00 28.13 -17.58
C ASP A 8 2.64 27.93 -18.26
N ASP A 9 2.40 28.65 -19.36
CA ASP A 9 1.11 28.65 -20.06
C ASP A 9 0.88 27.39 -20.92
N LYS A 10 1.95 26.63 -21.22
CA LYS A 10 1.91 25.47 -22.11
C LYS A 10 2.02 24.14 -21.39
N GLN A 11 2.65 24.12 -20.21
CA GLN A 11 2.93 22.91 -19.46
C GLN A 11 2.56 23.08 -17.99
N ARG A 12 2.21 21.98 -17.33
CA ARG A 12 1.88 21.94 -15.90
C ARG A 12 3.16 22.01 -15.07
N MET A 13 3.85 23.14 -15.12
CA MET A 13 5.09 23.39 -14.40
C MET A 13 5.17 24.86 -13.92
N LEU A 14 6.10 25.09 -13.01
CA LEU A 14 6.57 26.42 -12.67
C LEU A 14 7.92 26.67 -13.34
N ARG A 15 8.12 27.87 -13.88
CA ARG A 15 9.35 28.26 -14.56
C ARG A 15 9.93 29.55 -14.00
N CYS A 16 11.25 29.59 -13.89
CA CYS A 16 11.97 30.80 -13.53
C CYS A 16 12.30 31.64 -14.77
N ASP A 17 11.87 32.89 -14.82
CA ASP A 17 12.18 33.79 -15.92
C ASP A 17 13.68 34.13 -16.01
N CYS A 18 14.38 34.09 -14.87
CA CYS A 18 15.80 34.46 -14.78
C CYS A 18 16.73 33.28 -15.17
N CYS A 19 16.70 32.18 -14.43
CA CYS A 19 17.62 31.06 -14.65
C CYS A 19 17.05 29.91 -15.50
N LYS A 20 15.80 30.05 -15.95
CA LYS A 20 15.07 29.05 -16.74
C LYS A 20 14.83 27.70 -16.06
N ASN A 21 15.10 27.62 -14.75
CA ASN A 21 14.79 26.40 -13.98
C ASN A 21 13.31 26.08 -14.07
N MET A 22 12.99 24.80 -14.23
CA MET A 22 11.64 24.25 -14.34
C MET A 22 11.35 23.32 -13.16
N VAL A 23 10.17 23.47 -12.57
CA VAL A 23 9.70 22.61 -11.47
C VAL A 23 8.35 22.06 -11.86
N PHE A 24 8.28 20.74 -12.00
CA PHE A 24 7.05 19.99 -12.25
C PHE A 24 6.38 19.59 -10.93
N PRO A 25 5.05 19.38 -10.91
CA PRO A 25 4.38 18.80 -9.75
C PRO A 25 5.02 17.47 -9.36
N LYS A 26 5.27 17.29 -8.08
CA LYS A 26 5.71 15.98 -7.57
C LYS A 26 4.53 15.01 -7.60
N ILE A 27 4.77 13.80 -8.08
CA ILE A 27 3.85 12.68 -8.03
C ILE A 27 4.54 11.64 -7.15
N CYS A 28 3.83 11.14 -6.13
CA CYS A 28 4.33 10.13 -5.21
C CYS A 28 3.41 8.89 -5.34
N PRO A 29 3.66 8.00 -6.31
CA PRO A 29 2.91 6.75 -6.41
C PRO A 29 3.11 5.93 -5.14
N ALA A 30 2.04 5.28 -4.70
CA ALA A 30 2.08 4.38 -3.56
C ALA A 30 1.25 3.14 -3.86
N VAL A 31 1.57 2.05 -3.19
CA VAL A 31 0.82 0.80 -3.22
C VAL A 31 0.14 0.57 -1.88
N ILE A 32 -1.01 -0.11 -1.91
CA ILE A 32 -1.62 -0.75 -0.74
C ILE A 32 -1.78 -2.23 -1.12
N VAL A 33 -1.30 -3.13 -0.27
CA VAL A 33 -1.11 -4.53 -0.62
C VAL A 33 -1.88 -5.44 0.33
N ALA A 34 -2.80 -6.25 -0.21
CA ALA A 34 -3.37 -7.40 0.49
C ALA A 34 -2.50 -8.63 0.22
N VAL A 35 -1.80 -9.12 1.22
CA VAL A 35 -1.05 -10.38 1.15
C VAL A 35 -1.96 -11.50 1.61
N THR A 36 -2.16 -12.50 0.74
CA THR A 36 -3.08 -13.62 1.02
C THR A 36 -2.35 -14.96 1.00
N ASP A 37 -2.83 -15.89 1.81
CA ASP A 37 -2.42 -17.29 1.78
C ASP A 37 -3.64 -18.17 2.02
N LYS A 38 -4.18 -18.74 0.96
CA LYS A 38 -5.41 -19.55 0.96
C LYS A 38 -6.60 -18.76 1.52
N ASP A 39 -7.06 -19.14 2.72
CA ASP A 39 -8.18 -18.53 3.46
C ASP A 39 -7.74 -17.47 4.46
N ARG A 40 -6.46 -17.04 4.44
CA ARG A 40 -5.87 -16.07 5.36
C ARG A 40 -5.43 -14.81 4.62
N ILE A 41 -5.60 -13.67 5.26
CA ILE A 41 -5.04 -12.38 4.85
C ILE A 41 -4.11 -11.85 5.94
N LEU A 42 -3.01 -11.22 5.55
CA LEU A 42 -2.09 -10.58 6.49
C LEU A 42 -2.61 -9.18 6.85
N LEU A 43 -2.80 -8.96 8.15
CA LEU A 43 -3.22 -7.69 8.70
C LEU A 43 -2.15 -7.14 9.63
N THR A 44 -1.92 -5.84 9.58
CA THR A 44 -0.90 -5.12 10.35
C THR A 44 -1.52 -4.05 11.25
N LYS A 45 -0.75 -3.57 12.23
CA LYS A 45 -1.08 -2.37 13.01
C LYS A 45 0.15 -1.49 13.13
N TYR A 46 -0.03 -0.21 12.93
CA TYR A 46 1.04 0.77 13.07
C TYR A 46 1.56 0.87 14.51
N ALA A 47 2.86 0.98 14.66
CA ALA A 47 3.51 1.28 15.94
C ALA A 47 3.29 2.75 16.32
N GLY A 48 3.04 3.01 17.61
CA GLY A 48 3.02 4.36 18.18
C GLY A 48 1.96 5.34 17.65
N ARG A 49 1.04 4.91 16.76
CA ARG A 49 -0.01 5.77 16.22
C ARG A 49 -1.32 5.64 16.99
N THR A 50 -2.13 6.70 16.96
CA THR A 50 -3.50 6.70 17.55
C THR A 50 -4.47 5.83 16.77
N TYR A 51 -4.18 5.53 15.50
CA TYR A 51 -4.98 4.63 14.67
C TYR A 51 -4.77 3.19 15.13
N ARG A 52 -5.82 2.57 15.67
CA ARG A 52 -5.79 1.23 16.29
C ARG A 52 -6.39 0.13 15.43
N ASN A 53 -6.99 0.47 14.29
CA ASN A 53 -7.59 -0.53 13.41
C ASN A 53 -6.49 -1.28 12.65
N TYR A 54 -6.84 -2.47 12.18
CA TYR A 54 -5.99 -3.20 11.25
C TYR A 54 -5.83 -2.45 9.93
N ALA A 55 -4.66 -2.57 9.35
CA ALA A 55 -4.27 -1.99 8.08
C ALA A 55 -3.69 -3.07 7.15
N LEU A 56 -3.62 -2.76 5.88
CA LEU A 56 -2.82 -3.48 4.90
C LEU A 56 -1.45 -2.80 4.76
N ILE A 57 -0.47 -3.53 4.25
CA ILE A 57 0.86 -3.01 3.94
C ILE A 57 0.73 -1.89 2.92
N ALA A 58 1.46 -0.79 3.09
CA ALA A 58 1.39 0.33 2.18
C ALA A 58 2.71 1.12 2.15
N GLY A 59 3.19 1.41 0.96
CA GLY A 59 4.41 2.19 0.81
C GLY A 59 4.53 2.93 -0.51
N PHE A 60 5.54 3.78 -0.61
CA PHE A 60 5.80 4.60 -1.79
C PHE A 60 6.70 3.88 -2.79
N THR A 61 6.38 4.07 -4.07
CA THR A 61 7.26 3.64 -5.16
C THR A 61 8.53 4.47 -5.18
N GLU A 62 9.68 3.81 -5.23
CA GLU A 62 10.98 4.45 -5.39
C GLU A 62 11.32 4.72 -6.86
N ILE A 63 12.35 5.57 -7.08
CA ILE A 63 12.77 5.94 -8.43
C ILE A 63 13.31 4.71 -9.16
N GLY A 64 12.66 4.35 -10.27
CA GLY A 64 13.06 3.25 -11.13
C GLY A 64 12.38 1.92 -10.83
N GLU A 65 11.55 1.86 -9.81
CA GLU A 65 10.75 0.67 -9.51
C GLU A 65 9.49 0.57 -10.37
N THR A 66 9.13 -0.63 -10.73
CA THR A 66 7.77 -0.98 -11.15
C THR A 66 6.85 -1.12 -9.94
N THR A 67 5.56 -1.09 -10.15
CA THR A 67 4.57 -1.30 -9.06
C THR A 67 4.76 -2.66 -8.39
N GLU A 68 5.07 -3.71 -9.16
CA GLU A 68 5.30 -5.07 -8.67
C GLU A 68 6.59 -5.18 -7.84
N GLU A 69 7.63 -4.45 -8.22
CA GLU A 69 8.88 -4.36 -7.45
C GLU A 69 8.63 -3.62 -6.13
N THR A 70 7.87 -2.51 -6.17
CA THR A 70 7.45 -1.80 -4.97
C THR A 70 6.67 -2.71 -4.01
N VAL A 71 5.68 -3.47 -4.51
CA VAL A 71 4.93 -4.46 -3.70
C VAL A 71 5.86 -5.46 -3.03
N SER A 72 6.78 -6.04 -3.80
CA SER A 72 7.70 -7.06 -3.30
C SER A 72 8.66 -6.50 -2.24
N ARG A 73 9.16 -5.29 -2.43
CA ARG A 73 10.06 -4.61 -1.49
C ARG A 73 9.33 -4.24 -0.21
N GLU A 74 8.21 -3.52 -0.28
CA GLU A 74 7.45 -3.08 0.91
C GLU A 74 7.01 -4.27 1.77
N VAL A 75 6.52 -5.35 1.16
CA VAL A 75 6.14 -6.56 1.93
C VAL A 75 7.35 -7.20 2.58
N MET A 76 8.50 -7.21 1.91
CA MET A 76 9.72 -7.77 2.49
C MET A 76 10.25 -6.90 3.64
N GLU A 77 10.20 -5.57 3.49
CA GLU A 77 10.69 -4.61 4.50
C GLU A 77 9.80 -4.62 5.74
N GLU A 78 8.47 -4.48 5.57
CA GLU A 78 7.57 -4.35 6.72
C GLU A 78 7.31 -5.66 7.49
N VAL A 79 7.27 -6.80 6.79
CA VAL A 79 6.83 -8.07 7.41
C VAL A 79 7.72 -9.28 7.10
N GLY A 80 8.77 -9.13 6.28
CA GLY A 80 9.79 -10.14 6.04
C GLY A 80 9.34 -11.35 5.22
N VAL A 81 8.20 -11.29 4.50
CA VAL A 81 7.72 -12.41 3.69
C VAL A 81 7.93 -12.18 2.21
N LYS A 82 8.08 -13.28 1.44
CA LYS A 82 8.13 -13.24 -0.02
C LYS A 82 6.74 -13.38 -0.60
N VAL A 83 6.48 -12.68 -1.69
CA VAL A 83 5.19 -12.71 -2.39
C VAL A 83 5.35 -13.11 -3.85
N LYS A 84 4.29 -13.65 -4.41
CA LYS A 84 4.16 -14.04 -5.82
C LYS A 84 2.77 -13.69 -6.33
N ASN A 85 2.51 -13.93 -7.62
CA ASN A 85 1.19 -13.74 -8.25
C ASN A 85 0.59 -12.37 -7.93
N ILE A 86 1.43 -11.32 -8.02
CA ILE A 86 1.00 -9.96 -7.77
C ILE A 86 -0.05 -9.59 -8.80
N THR A 87 -1.23 -9.19 -8.34
CA THR A 87 -2.36 -8.83 -9.19
C THR A 87 -2.80 -7.41 -8.91
N TYR A 88 -3.12 -6.68 -9.97
CA TYR A 88 -3.70 -5.36 -9.86
C TYR A 88 -5.18 -5.46 -9.51
N TYR A 89 -5.57 -4.81 -8.42
CA TYR A 89 -6.96 -4.77 -8.00
C TYR A 89 -7.67 -3.51 -8.52
N LYS A 90 -7.18 -2.33 -8.16
CA LYS A 90 -7.85 -1.06 -8.46
C LYS A 90 -6.88 0.10 -8.28
N SER A 91 -7.03 1.18 -9.05
CA SER A 91 -6.43 2.48 -8.76
C SER A 91 -7.48 3.48 -8.34
N GLN A 92 -7.09 4.29 -7.39
CA GLN A 92 -7.75 5.56 -7.12
C GLN A 92 -6.63 6.58 -6.93
N PRO A 93 -6.92 7.83 -6.52
CA PRO A 93 -5.85 8.77 -6.13
C PRO A 93 -4.85 8.20 -5.09
N TRP A 94 -5.06 6.95 -4.67
CA TRP A 94 -4.16 6.05 -3.93
C TRP A 94 -4.17 4.70 -4.65
N GLY A 95 -2.99 4.16 -5.02
CA GLY A 95 -2.88 2.85 -5.69
C GLY A 95 -3.10 1.67 -4.73
N LEU A 96 -3.59 0.54 -5.27
CA LEU A 96 -3.79 -0.70 -4.52
C LEU A 96 -3.39 -1.91 -5.34
N SER A 97 -2.79 -2.88 -4.68
CA SER A 97 -2.37 -4.15 -5.27
C SER A 97 -2.71 -5.32 -4.35
N GLY A 98 -2.88 -6.49 -4.92
CA GLY A 98 -2.98 -7.75 -4.20
C GLY A 98 -1.84 -8.67 -4.59
N CYS A 99 -1.45 -9.55 -3.70
CA CYS A 99 -0.45 -10.58 -3.93
C CYS A 99 -0.70 -11.80 -3.03
N GLU A 100 -0.06 -12.91 -3.35
CA GLU A 100 -0.08 -14.13 -2.55
C GLU A 100 1.28 -14.36 -1.89
N LEU A 101 1.26 -15.02 -0.73
CA LEU A 101 2.46 -15.50 -0.05
C LEU A 101 3.25 -16.46 -0.96
N ASP A 102 4.57 -16.33 -0.99
CA ASP A 102 5.48 -17.22 -1.69
C ASP A 102 6.43 -17.93 -0.71
N GLY A 103 6.01 -19.04 -0.15
CA GLY A 103 6.83 -19.89 0.72
C GLY A 103 6.53 -19.78 2.20
N ASP A 104 7.51 -19.38 3.02
CA ASP A 104 7.41 -19.33 4.48
C ASP A 104 6.48 -18.20 4.94
N ASP A 105 5.59 -18.50 5.90
CA ASP A 105 4.61 -17.57 6.48
C ASP A 105 5.12 -16.89 7.77
N THR A 106 6.39 -17.05 8.11
CA THR A 106 7.00 -16.40 9.26
C THR A 106 7.09 -14.88 9.06
N ILE A 107 6.38 -14.14 9.91
CA ILE A 107 6.37 -12.66 9.88
C ILE A 107 7.55 -12.13 10.68
N THR A 108 8.34 -11.25 10.08
CA THR A 108 9.38 -10.45 10.75
C THR A 108 9.04 -8.99 10.59
N LEU A 109 8.65 -8.32 11.68
CA LEU A 109 8.18 -6.93 11.64
C LEU A 109 9.33 -5.93 11.61
N GLU A 110 9.12 -4.84 10.87
CA GLU A 110 9.83 -3.60 11.10
C GLU A 110 9.20 -2.90 12.32
N GLU A 111 9.86 -3.03 13.48
CA GLU A 111 9.30 -2.61 14.78
C GLU A 111 9.08 -1.08 14.91
N ASP A 112 9.77 -0.29 14.11
CA ASP A 112 9.61 1.18 14.09
C ASP A 112 8.30 1.60 13.37
N GLU A 113 7.80 0.78 12.46
CA GLU A 113 6.60 1.08 11.67
C GLU A 113 5.38 0.28 12.14
N LEU A 114 5.56 -1.00 12.43
CA LEU A 114 4.47 -1.91 12.76
C LEU A 114 4.60 -2.49 14.17
N SER A 115 3.51 -2.53 14.90
CA SER A 115 3.42 -3.17 16.22
C SER A 115 2.80 -4.56 16.18
N VAL A 116 2.07 -4.90 15.13
CA VAL A 116 1.41 -6.19 14.93
C VAL A 116 1.43 -6.54 13.45
N GLY A 117 1.77 -7.79 13.15
CA GLY A 117 1.50 -8.43 11.88
C GLY A 117 0.94 -9.82 12.18
N THR A 118 -0.19 -10.18 11.63
CA THR A 118 -0.84 -11.46 11.88
C THR A 118 -1.61 -11.97 10.67
N TRP A 119 -1.58 -13.27 10.49
CA TRP A 119 -2.43 -13.97 9.54
C TRP A 119 -3.81 -14.18 10.17
N VAL A 120 -4.86 -13.71 9.50
CA VAL A 120 -6.25 -13.82 9.96
C VAL A 120 -7.04 -14.62 8.92
N LYS A 121 -7.79 -15.61 9.38
CA LYS A 121 -8.71 -16.37 8.52
C LYS A 121 -9.91 -15.50 8.13
N ALA A 122 -10.47 -15.76 6.95
CA ALA A 122 -11.63 -15.02 6.46
C ALA A 122 -12.80 -15.03 7.44
N ASP A 123 -13.04 -16.15 8.13
CA ASP A 123 -14.12 -16.31 9.12
C ASP A 123 -13.88 -15.50 10.41
N ASP A 124 -12.62 -15.19 10.74
CA ASP A 124 -12.25 -14.47 11.97
C ASP A 124 -12.09 -12.95 11.75
N ILE A 125 -12.39 -12.44 10.55
CA ILE A 125 -12.30 -11.02 10.24
C ILE A 125 -13.54 -10.30 10.78
N ASP A 126 -13.34 -9.46 11.82
CA ASP A 126 -14.34 -8.52 12.28
C ASP A 126 -14.40 -7.30 11.35
N VAL A 127 -15.48 -7.20 10.58
CA VAL A 127 -15.68 -6.07 9.68
C VAL A 127 -16.51 -5.00 10.35
N ILE A 128 -15.91 -3.83 10.53
CA ILE A 128 -16.65 -2.60 10.79
C ILE A 128 -16.81 -1.91 9.43
N ASP A 129 -17.99 -2.03 8.84
CA ASP A 129 -18.31 -1.38 7.57
C ASP A 129 -18.43 0.13 7.75
N ASP A 130 -17.47 0.88 7.25
CA ASP A 130 -17.53 2.34 7.19
C ASP A 130 -17.52 2.88 5.75
N HIS A 131 -17.43 2.02 4.74
CA HIS A 131 -17.39 2.33 3.30
C HIS A 131 -16.43 3.47 2.87
N ILE A 132 -15.53 3.90 3.76
CA ILE A 132 -14.69 5.08 3.58
C ILE A 132 -13.27 4.70 3.11
N SER A 133 -12.79 3.51 3.48
CA SER A 133 -11.41 3.08 3.29
C SER A 133 -11.31 1.94 2.29
N LEU A 134 -10.47 2.11 1.28
CA LEU A 134 -10.19 1.07 0.28
C LEU A 134 -9.48 -0.14 0.89
N THR A 135 -8.69 0.05 1.94
CA THR A 135 -8.13 -1.05 2.75
C THR A 135 -9.26 -1.97 3.24
N ARG A 136 -10.35 -1.40 3.72
CA ARG A 136 -11.51 -2.18 4.17
C ARG A 136 -12.28 -2.83 3.02
N GLU A 137 -12.44 -2.15 1.90
CA GLU A 137 -13.04 -2.74 0.70
C GLU A 137 -12.30 -4.02 0.29
N MET A 138 -10.96 -4.01 0.33
CA MET A 138 -10.15 -5.18 -0.02
C MET A 138 -10.28 -6.31 1.02
N ILE A 139 -10.25 -5.98 2.30
CA ILE A 139 -10.42 -6.94 3.40
C ILE A 139 -11.81 -7.58 3.32
N GLU A 140 -12.86 -6.80 3.09
CA GLU A 140 -14.23 -7.29 2.96
C GLU A 140 -14.42 -8.16 1.71
N LYS A 141 -13.83 -7.77 0.60
CA LYS A 141 -13.84 -8.59 -0.61
C LYS A 141 -13.18 -9.93 -0.36
N PHE A 142 -11.99 -9.95 0.23
CA PHE A 142 -11.29 -11.19 0.59
C PHE A 142 -12.19 -12.06 1.48
N ARG A 143 -12.77 -11.48 2.53
CA ARG A 143 -13.68 -12.19 3.43
C ARG A 143 -14.87 -12.81 2.68
N SER A 144 -15.57 -12.02 1.86
CA SER A 144 -16.76 -12.49 1.13
C SER A 144 -16.48 -13.62 0.16
N GLU A 145 -15.26 -13.67 -0.39
CA GLU A 145 -14.82 -14.71 -1.32
C GLU A 145 -14.39 -16.02 -0.62
N HIS A 146 -14.06 -15.97 0.68
CA HIS A 146 -13.44 -17.10 1.41
C HIS A 146 -14.23 -17.57 2.65
N VAL A 147 -15.30 -16.86 3.05
CA VAL A 147 -16.19 -17.34 4.13
C VAL A 147 -16.87 -18.62 3.71
N SER A 148 -16.75 -19.65 4.54
CA SER A 148 -17.44 -20.92 4.35
C SER A 148 -18.94 -20.71 4.42
N HIS A 149 -19.63 -20.85 3.31
CA HIS A 149 -21.10 -20.89 3.30
C HIS A 149 -21.55 -22.24 3.90
N ASN A 150 -21.85 -22.24 5.20
CA ASN A 150 -22.56 -23.34 5.86
C ASN A 150 -24.07 -23.22 5.64
#